data_3c3e5607a6b6883ff1b5e291878f037f
#
_entry.id   3c3e5607a6b6883ff1b5e291878f037f
#
_cell.length_a   1.000
_cell.length_b   1.000
_cell.length_c   1.000
_cell.angle_alpha   90.00
_cell.angle_beta   90.00
_cell.angle_gamma   90.00
#
_symmetry.space_group_name_H-M   'P 1'
#
loop_
_entity.id
_entity.type
_entity.pdbx_description
1 polymer ?
#
loop_
_entity_poly.entity_id
_entity_poly.type
_entity_poly.pdbx_seq_one_letter_code
_entity_poly.pdbx_strand_id
1 'polypeptide(L)'
;MSRQQEGGGGLLPRLKLAQDLLRRTGVWQLIRAWNPVIAGTIPLDIDTDASDVDVLCEVHDPDTFVRRAMELVRFPGFSLLRKQDTDPPAIVCRFIAEGLPVEIFAQPTPVTEQRAYRHMIAEKRLLEAAGPDAATEIRRLKTLGIKTEPAFTELFALAGDPYLTLLEVPDWSDNQVTDTVRRARRVRSECPFCLTVDADSDVTVY
;
A
#
# COMPACT_ATOMS: atom_id res chain seq x y z
N MET A 1 13.60 -34.58 -22.02
CA MET A 1 13.44 -33.19 -22.51
C MET A 1 12.74 -32.38 -21.42
N SER A 2 13.53 -31.77 -20.57
CA SER A 2 13.08 -31.00 -19.41
C SER A 2 12.76 -29.58 -19.85
N ARG A 3 11.51 -29.15 -19.70
CA ARG A 3 11.14 -27.73 -19.87
C ARG A 3 11.60 -26.98 -18.64
N GLN A 4 12.60 -26.17 -18.77
CA GLN A 4 12.94 -25.13 -17.81
C GLN A 4 11.81 -24.09 -17.85
N GLN A 5 11.13 -23.91 -16.71
CA GLN A 5 10.25 -22.76 -16.50
C GLN A 5 11.16 -21.55 -16.25
N GLU A 6 11.26 -20.70 -17.24
CA GLU A 6 11.82 -19.36 -17.08
C GLU A 6 10.90 -18.55 -16.18
N GLY A 7 11.38 -18.21 -14.99
CA GLY A 7 10.74 -17.28 -14.08
C GLY A 7 10.80 -15.87 -14.66
N GLY A 8 9.87 -15.55 -15.55
CA GLY A 8 9.67 -14.20 -16.04
C GLY A 8 9.05 -13.36 -14.94
N GLY A 9 9.82 -12.49 -14.28
CA GLY A 9 9.35 -11.43 -13.40
C GLY A 9 8.55 -10.37 -14.18
N GLY A 10 7.36 -10.74 -14.67
CA GLY A 10 6.41 -9.80 -15.26
C GLY A 10 5.88 -8.87 -14.19
N LEU A 11 5.75 -7.58 -14.52
CA LEU A 11 5.09 -6.60 -13.66
C LEU A 11 3.69 -7.09 -13.29
N LEU A 12 3.30 -6.93 -12.03
CA LEU A 12 1.96 -7.29 -11.57
C LEU A 12 0.90 -6.58 -12.44
N PRO A 13 -0.17 -7.26 -12.87
CA PRO A 13 -1.12 -6.71 -13.85
C PRO A 13 -1.71 -5.37 -13.41
N ARG A 14 -2.06 -5.22 -12.14
CA ARG A 14 -2.66 -4.00 -11.58
C ARG A 14 -1.64 -2.86 -11.49
N LEU A 15 -0.38 -3.15 -11.13
CA LEU A 15 0.70 -2.17 -11.14
C LEU A 15 0.99 -1.65 -12.55
N LYS A 16 1.00 -2.56 -13.54
CA LYS A 16 1.16 -2.18 -14.95
C LYS A 16 0.01 -1.29 -15.41
N LEU A 17 -1.23 -1.63 -15.07
CA LEU A 17 -2.41 -0.82 -15.38
C LEU A 17 -2.27 0.60 -14.79
N ALA A 18 -1.87 0.72 -13.51
CA ALA A 18 -1.67 2.00 -12.84
C ALA A 18 -0.57 2.83 -13.53
N GLN A 19 0.56 2.22 -13.88
CA GLN A 19 1.66 2.89 -14.58
C GLN A 19 1.23 3.38 -15.97
N ASP A 20 0.53 2.55 -16.74
CA ASP A 20 0.06 2.88 -18.08
C ASP A 20 -1.00 3.98 -18.02
N LEU A 21 -1.89 3.95 -17.04
CA LEU A 21 -2.88 5.00 -16.79
C LEU A 21 -2.21 6.34 -16.51
N LEU A 22 -1.29 6.39 -15.55
CA LEU A 22 -0.60 7.64 -15.18
C LEU A 22 0.20 8.23 -16.35
N ARG A 23 0.78 7.38 -17.21
CA ARG A 23 1.51 7.83 -18.42
C ARG A 23 0.53 8.35 -19.49
N ARG A 24 -0.50 7.57 -19.80
CA ARG A 24 -1.47 7.86 -20.86
C ARG A 24 -2.28 9.12 -20.58
N THR A 25 -2.63 9.36 -19.32
CA THR A 25 -3.36 10.56 -18.88
C THR A 25 -2.47 11.79 -18.72
N GLY A 26 -1.15 11.66 -18.87
CA GLY A 26 -0.18 12.73 -18.70
C GLY A 26 0.15 13.08 -17.24
N VAL A 27 -0.46 12.40 -16.26
CA VAL A 27 -0.21 12.64 -14.83
C VAL A 27 1.26 12.41 -14.49
N TRP A 28 1.84 11.31 -14.96
CA TRP A 28 3.24 10.99 -14.72
C TRP A 28 4.20 12.09 -15.20
N GLN A 29 3.97 12.62 -16.40
CA GLN A 29 4.76 13.72 -16.98
C GLN A 29 4.63 15.01 -16.18
N LEU A 30 3.44 15.24 -15.63
CA LEU A 30 3.16 16.43 -14.82
C LEU A 30 4.01 16.44 -13.55
N ILE A 31 4.14 15.29 -12.88
CA ILE A 31 4.78 15.17 -11.57
C ILE A 31 6.22 14.63 -11.61
N ARG A 32 6.75 14.27 -12.76
CA ARG A 32 8.06 13.60 -12.91
C ARG A 32 9.25 14.33 -12.27
N ALA A 33 9.16 15.65 -12.13
CA ALA A 33 10.22 16.46 -11.52
C ALA A 33 10.36 16.24 -10.02
N TRP A 34 9.40 15.56 -9.37
CA TRP A 34 9.34 15.32 -7.94
C TRP A 34 9.53 13.85 -7.56
N ASN A 35 10.33 13.13 -8.32
CA ASN A 35 10.71 11.73 -8.05
C ASN A 35 9.51 10.82 -7.70
N PRO A 36 8.44 10.77 -8.57
CA PRO A 36 7.22 10.05 -8.23
C PRO A 36 7.45 8.55 -8.12
N VAL A 37 6.88 7.94 -7.09
CA VAL A 37 6.89 6.49 -6.86
C VAL A 37 5.46 6.01 -6.59
N ILE A 38 5.00 4.97 -7.29
CA ILE A 38 3.76 4.29 -6.96
C ILE A 38 4.00 3.46 -5.69
N ALA A 39 3.20 3.70 -4.67
CA ALA A 39 3.28 3.06 -3.37
C ALA A 39 1.94 2.39 -2.99
N GLY A 40 1.76 2.12 -1.71
CA GLY A 40 0.55 1.49 -1.19
C GLY A 40 0.42 0.03 -1.57
N THR A 41 -0.80 -0.44 -1.76
CA THR A 41 -1.11 -1.87 -1.85
C THR A 41 -1.00 -2.47 -3.25
N ILE A 42 -1.08 -1.65 -4.28
CA ILE A 42 -0.98 -2.10 -5.69
C ILE A 42 0.40 -2.72 -6.01
N PRO A 43 1.55 -2.13 -5.62
CA PRO A 43 2.86 -2.76 -5.85
C PRO A 43 3.07 -4.08 -5.12
N LEU A 44 2.23 -4.40 -4.12
CA LEU A 44 2.33 -5.58 -3.29
C LEU A 44 1.33 -6.69 -3.67
N ASP A 45 0.47 -6.43 -4.66
CA ASP A 45 -0.62 -7.34 -5.05
C ASP A 45 -1.57 -7.68 -3.88
N ILE A 46 -1.84 -6.70 -3.02
CA ILE A 46 -2.80 -6.80 -1.89
C ILE A 46 -3.89 -5.73 -1.97
N ASP A 47 -4.05 -5.11 -3.13
CA ASP A 47 -5.13 -4.18 -3.41
C ASP A 47 -6.47 -4.89 -3.54
N THR A 48 -7.53 -4.13 -3.35
CA THR A 48 -8.93 -4.52 -3.55
C THR A 48 -9.57 -3.59 -4.58
N ASP A 49 -10.81 -3.85 -4.98
CA ASP A 49 -11.52 -2.98 -5.92
C ASP A 49 -11.71 -1.54 -5.40
N ALA A 50 -11.67 -1.36 -4.08
CA ALA A 50 -11.76 -0.05 -3.44
C ALA A 50 -10.41 0.66 -3.28
N SER A 51 -9.30 0.03 -3.69
CA SER A 51 -7.97 0.62 -3.55
C SER A 51 -7.72 1.69 -4.60
N ASP A 52 -7.10 2.78 -4.21
CA ASP A 52 -6.61 3.87 -5.06
C ASP A 52 -5.18 3.61 -5.56
N VAL A 53 -4.76 4.43 -6.50
CA VAL A 53 -3.38 4.49 -6.99
C VAL A 53 -2.64 5.54 -6.18
N ASP A 54 -1.84 5.10 -5.20
CA ASP A 54 -1.02 5.98 -4.37
C ASP A 54 0.27 6.37 -5.09
N VAL A 55 0.57 7.66 -5.17
CA VAL A 55 1.81 8.19 -5.73
C VAL A 55 2.47 9.11 -4.73
N LEU A 56 3.68 8.78 -4.31
CA LEU A 56 4.50 9.59 -3.42
C LEU A 56 5.40 10.49 -4.23
N CYS A 57 5.55 11.76 -3.79
CA CYS A 57 6.42 12.74 -4.41
C CYS A 57 7.30 13.45 -3.36
N GLU A 58 8.54 13.77 -3.74
CA GLU A 58 9.44 14.60 -2.95
C GLU A 58 9.33 16.05 -3.40
N VAL A 59 8.76 16.94 -2.57
CA VAL A 59 8.42 18.32 -2.93
C VAL A 59 8.98 19.32 -1.93
N HIS A 60 10.06 19.99 -2.30
CA HIS A 60 10.69 21.05 -1.49
C HIS A 60 10.13 22.46 -1.79
N ASP A 61 9.52 22.66 -2.96
CA ASP A 61 8.80 23.89 -3.32
C ASP A 61 7.29 23.59 -3.47
N PRO A 62 6.52 23.72 -2.37
CA PRO A 62 5.10 23.41 -2.36
C PRO A 62 4.27 24.32 -3.29
N ASP A 63 4.70 25.56 -3.49
CA ASP A 63 3.93 26.50 -4.32
C ASP A 63 4.10 26.19 -5.80
N THR A 64 5.28 25.81 -6.25
CA THR A 64 5.50 25.31 -7.62
C THR A 64 4.75 24.00 -7.85
N PHE A 65 4.76 23.07 -6.88
CA PHE A 65 3.99 21.84 -6.98
C PHE A 65 2.48 22.13 -7.10
N VAL A 66 1.92 22.99 -6.23
CA VAL A 66 0.50 23.35 -6.26
C VAL A 66 0.12 23.96 -7.61
N ARG A 67 0.90 24.92 -8.13
CA ARG A 67 0.62 25.52 -9.47
C ARG A 67 0.53 24.45 -10.56
N ARG A 68 1.42 23.46 -10.54
CA ARG A 68 1.39 22.34 -11.50
C ARG A 68 0.23 21.39 -11.25
N ALA A 69 -0.02 21.04 -9.99
CA ALA A 69 -1.11 20.15 -9.60
C ALA A 69 -2.50 20.69 -9.97
N MET A 70 -2.65 22.02 -10.10
CA MET A 70 -3.90 22.63 -10.59
C MET A 70 -4.26 22.20 -12.03
N GLU A 71 -3.31 21.69 -12.82
CA GLU A 71 -3.64 21.11 -14.12
C GLU A 71 -4.47 19.82 -14.00
N LEU A 72 -4.50 19.19 -12.82
CA LEU A 72 -5.29 17.99 -12.51
C LEU A 72 -6.78 18.31 -12.28
N VAL A 73 -7.18 19.59 -12.19
CA VAL A 73 -8.58 20.01 -12.05
C VAL A 73 -9.47 19.48 -13.18
N ARG A 74 -8.88 19.12 -14.32
CA ARG A 74 -9.58 18.49 -15.44
C ARG A 74 -10.14 17.09 -15.15
N PHE A 75 -9.65 16.43 -14.10
CA PHE A 75 -10.13 15.12 -13.72
C PHE A 75 -11.29 15.20 -12.73
N PRO A 76 -12.31 14.34 -12.85
CA PRO A 76 -13.40 14.25 -11.89
C PRO A 76 -12.90 14.03 -10.47
N GLY A 77 -13.61 14.57 -9.48
CA GLY A 77 -13.28 14.39 -8.07
C GLY A 77 -11.99 15.08 -7.62
N PHE A 78 -11.44 15.99 -8.42
CA PHE A 78 -10.23 16.70 -8.05
C PHE A 78 -10.41 17.45 -6.73
N SER A 79 -9.46 17.24 -5.84
CA SER A 79 -9.29 18.00 -4.62
C SER A 79 -7.81 18.19 -4.32
N LEU A 80 -7.45 19.30 -3.70
CA LEU A 80 -6.11 19.60 -3.24
C LEU A 80 -6.18 20.11 -1.80
N LEU A 81 -5.47 19.42 -0.91
CA LEU A 81 -5.43 19.74 0.51
C LEU A 81 -3.98 19.96 0.95
N ARG A 82 -3.71 21.04 1.68
CA ARG A 82 -2.47 21.23 2.44
C ARG A 82 -2.68 20.67 3.85
N LYS A 83 -2.03 19.55 4.17
CA LYS A 83 -2.05 18.94 5.50
C LYS A 83 -0.98 19.56 6.38
N GLN A 84 -1.41 20.23 7.44
CA GLN A 84 -0.52 20.86 8.45
C GLN A 84 -0.34 19.96 9.68
N ASP A 85 -1.17 18.91 9.79
CA ASP A 85 -1.18 17.93 10.88
C ASP A 85 -0.20 16.77 10.65
N THR A 86 0.58 16.81 9.58
CA THR A 86 1.69 15.89 9.31
C THR A 86 3.04 16.58 9.56
N ASP A 87 4.04 15.81 9.98
CA ASP A 87 5.41 16.30 10.14
C ASP A 87 6.35 15.48 9.22
N PRO A 88 6.95 16.13 8.21
CA PRO A 88 6.70 17.50 7.77
C PRO A 88 5.30 17.68 7.13
N PRO A 89 4.81 18.93 6.95
CA PRO A 89 3.55 19.20 6.27
C PRO A 89 3.49 18.60 4.85
N ALA A 90 2.30 18.19 4.43
CA ALA A 90 2.10 17.53 3.14
C ALA A 90 1.07 18.24 2.26
N ILE A 91 1.14 17.98 0.96
CA ILE A 91 0.09 18.31 -0.01
C ILE A 91 -0.49 16.99 -0.51
N VAL A 92 -1.82 16.90 -0.49
CA VAL A 92 -2.54 15.72 -1.00
C VAL A 92 -3.43 16.15 -2.15
N CYS A 93 -3.24 15.53 -3.31
CA CYS A 93 -4.13 15.70 -4.46
C CYS A 93 -4.88 14.40 -4.71
N ARG A 94 -6.20 14.47 -4.79
CA ARG A 94 -7.05 13.32 -5.14
C ARG A 94 -7.84 13.65 -6.41
N PHE A 95 -8.05 12.65 -7.25
CA PHE A 95 -8.86 12.75 -8.45
C PHE A 95 -9.18 11.36 -8.99
N ILE A 96 -10.07 11.29 -10.00
CA ILE A 96 -10.40 10.03 -10.67
C ILE A 96 -9.85 10.09 -12.10
N ALA A 97 -8.95 9.17 -12.45
CA ALA A 97 -8.41 9.04 -13.79
C ALA A 97 -8.93 7.74 -14.42
N GLU A 98 -9.70 7.86 -15.52
CA GLU A 98 -10.29 6.72 -16.24
C GLU A 98 -11.03 5.71 -15.32
N GLY A 99 -11.73 6.24 -14.31
CA GLY A 99 -12.48 5.43 -13.35
C GLY A 99 -11.68 4.91 -12.15
N LEU A 100 -10.35 5.10 -12.11
CA LEU A 100 -9.53 4.72 -10.97
C LEU A 100 -9.25 5.93 -10.07
N PRO A 101 -9.50 5.85 -8.76
CA PRO A 101 -9.06 6.86 -7.82
C PRO A 101 -7.53 6.95 -7.78
N VAL A 102 -7.00 8.17 -7.75
CA VAL A 102 -5.57 8.45 -7.63
C VAL A 102 -5.36 9.42 -6.48
N GLU A 103 -4.41 9.10 -5.61
CA GLU A 103 -3.91 10.01 -4.59
C GLU A 103 -2.44 10.33 -4.86
N ILE A 104 -2.09 11.61 -4.93
CA ILE A 104 -0.70 12.07 -4.93
C ILE A 104 -0.42 12.70 -3.58
N PHE A 105 0.55 12.13 -2.87
CA PHE A 105 1.03 12.61 -1.58
C PHE A 105 2.42 13.22 -1.74
N ALA A 106 2.57 14.47 -1.37
CA ALA A 106 3.78 15.24 -1.58
C ALA A 106 4.31 15.84 -0.27
N GLN A 107 5.56 15.54 0.06
CA GLN A 107 6.27 16.04 1.24
C GLN A 107 7.70 16.46 0.88
N PRO A 108 8.33 17.39 1.65
CA PRO A 108 9.74 17.77 1.47
C PRO A 108 10.69 16.73 2.12
N THR A 109 10.42 15.45 1.86
CA THR A 109 11.16 14.29 2.40
C THR A 109 11.45 13.35 1.23
N PRO A 110 12.67 12.81 1.10
CA PRO A 110 12.96 11.77 0.12
C PRO A 110 11.90 10.67 0.15
N VAL A 111 11.42 10.25 -1.01
CA VAL A 111 10.30 9.29 -1.08
C VAL A 111 10.58 8.03 -0.26
N THR A 112 11.83 7.55 -0.27
CA THR A 112 12.25 6.36 0.48
C THR A 112 12.19 6.50 2.00
N GLU A 113 12.11 7.73 2.51
CA GLU A 113 12.02 8.04 3.93
C GLU A 113 10.57 8.36 4.37
N GLN A 114 9.65 8.57 3.42
CA GLN A 114 8.26 8.84 3.72
C GLN A 114 7.59 7.62 4.36
N ARG A 115 6.72 7.84 5.34
CA ARG A 115 6.06 6.77 6.11
C ARG A 115 5.36 5.76 5.22
N ALA A 116 4.61 6.21 4.21
CA ALA A 116 3.88 5.32 3.31
C ALA A 116 4.82 4.41 2.49
N TYR A 117 5.98 4.91 2.08
CA TYR A 117 7.00 4.07 1.43
C TYR A 117 7.59 3.05 2.42
N ARG A 118 7.92 3.48 3.64
CA ARG A 118 8.47 2.58 4.66
C ARG A 118 7.47 1.50 5.07
N HIS A 119 6.16 1.82 5.18
CA HIS A 119 5.11 0.82 5.38
C HIS A 119 5.10 -0.19 4.23
N MET A 120 5.10 0.26 2.99
CA MET A 120 5.13 -0.63 1.82
C MET A 120 6.36 -1.57 1.84
N ILE A 121 7.53 -1.10 2.24
CA ILE A 121 8.73 -1.94 2.38
C ILE A 121 8.58 -2.95 3.52
N ALA A 122 8.02 -2.53 4.66
CA ALA A 122 7.71 -3.42 5.79
C ALA A 122 6.77 -4.56 5.37
N GLU A 123 5.68 -4.19 4.75
CA GLU A 123 4.65 -5.09 4.23
C GLU A 123 5.24 -6.08 3.22
N LYS A 124 6.02 -5.57 2.26
CA LYS A 124 6.73 -6.39 1.28
C LYS A 124 7.61 -7.45 1.94
N ARG A 125 8.44 -7.06 2.90
CA ARG A 125 9.34 -8.00 3.60
C ARG A 125 8.58 -9.09 4.33
N LEU A 126 7.48 -8.73 5.00
CA LEU A 126 6.64 -9.70 5.70
C LEU A 126 5.94 -10.65 4.73
N LEU A 127 5.40 -10.16 3.60
CA LEU A 127 4.77 -10.99 2.57
C LEU A 127 5.76 -11.93 1.91
N GLU A 128 6.95 -11.47 1.54
CA GLU A 128 8.00 -12.30 0.94
C GLU A 128 8.43 -13.43 1.88
N ALA A 129 8.57 -13.16 3.17
CA ALA A 129 8.91 -14.18 4.16
C ALA A 129 7.77 -15.16 4.46
N ALA A 130 6.52 -14.69 4.36
CA ALA A 130 5.34 -15.50 4.67
C ALA A 130 4.83 -16.30 3.47
N GLY A 131 5.12 -15.88 2.24
CA GLY A 131 4.64 -16.55 1.02
C GLY A 131 3.22 -16.13 0.60
N PRO A 132 2.71 -16.71 -0.51
CA PRO A 132 1.53 -16.21 -1.22
C PRO A 132 0.21 -16.25 -0.42
N ASP A 133 0.08 -17.17 0.52
CA ASP A 133 -1.12 -17.28 1.35
C ASP A 133 -1.33 -16.03 2.22
N ALA A 134 -0.25 -15.36 2.61
CA ALA A 134 -0.32 -14.14 3.40
C ALA A 134 -0.97 -12.98 2.62
N ALA A 135 -0.62 -12.83 1.35
CA ALA A 135 -1.24 -11.81 0.49
C ALA A 135 -2.75 -12.05 0.33
N THR A 136 -3.16 -13.30 0.20
CA THR A 136 -4.58 -13.68 0.12
C THR A 136 -5.32 -13.33 1.40
N GLU A 137 -4.72 -13.62 2.56
CA GLU A 137 -5.32 -13.31 3.85
C GLU A 137 -5.39 -11.80 4.12
N ILE A 138 -4.37 -11.03 3.75
CA ILE A 138 -4.41 -9.56 3.84
C ILE A 138 -5.55 -9.01 2.98
N ARG A 139 -5.73 -9.48 1.73
CA ARG A 139 -6.86 -9.06 0.89
C ARG A 139 -8.20 -9.39 1.55
N ARG A 140 -8.34 -10.59 2.15
CA ARG A 140 -9.55 -10.98 2.88
C ARG A 140 -9.85 -10.03 4.04
N LEU A 141 -8.86 -9.73 4.87
CA LEU A 141 -9.02 -8.79 5.99
C LEU A 141 -9.42 -7.39 5.50
N LYS A 142 -8.81 -6.92 4.41
CA LYS A 142 -9.16 -5.63 3.80
C LYS A 142 -10.59 -5.60 3.25
N THR A 143 -11.09 -6.70 2.66
CA THR A 143 -12.49 -6.76 2.21
C THR A 143 -13.49 -6.75 3.36
N LEU A 144 -13.08 -7.14 4.57
CA LEU A 144 -13.84 -6.97 5.81
C LEU A 144 -13.78 -5.54 6.39
N GLY A 145 -13.12 -4.61 5.70
CA GLY A 145 -13.00 -3.21 6.12
C GLY A 145 -11.82 -2.90 7.03
N ILE A 146 -10.94 -3.88 7.30
CA ILE A 146 -9.74 -3.67 8.09
C ILE A 146 -8.72 -2.93 7.22
N LYS A 147 -8.12 -1.86 7.74
CA LYS A 147 -7.06 -1.12 7.05
C LYS A 147 -5.78 -1.97 6.94
N THR A 148 -4.92 -1.62 6.00
CA THR A 148 -3.74 -2.42 5.64
C THR A 148 -2.83 -2.66 6.84
N GLU A 149 -2.40 -1.60 7.55
CA GLU A 149 -1.47 -1.73 8.67
C GLU A 149 -2.06 -2.56 9.84
N PRO A 150 -3.31 -2.34 10.29
CA PRO A 150 -3.98 -3.25 11.21
C PRO A 150 -4.08 -4.69 10.70
N ALA A 151 -4.34 -4.93 9.42
CA ALA A 151 -4.41 -6.29 8.86
C ALA A 151 -3.05 -7.01 8.96
N PHE A 152 -1.95 -6.29 8.73
CA PHE A 152 -0.60 -6.85 8.90
C PHE A 152 -0.29 -7.15 10.37
N THR A 153 -0.59 -6.23 11.29
CA THR A 153 -0.33 -6.49 12.71
C THR A 153 -1.17 -7.64 13.26
N GLU A 154 -2.40 -7.79 12.80
CA GLU A 154 -3.25 -8.93 13.12
C GLU A 154 -2.66 -10.23 12.55
N LEU A 155 -2.36 -10.26 11.25
CA LEU A 155 -1.85 -11.46 10.57
C LEU A 155 -0.53 -11.95 11.17
N PHE A 156 0.37 -11.04 11.52
CA PHE A 156 1.72 -11.36 12.01
C PHE A 156 1.86 -11.30 13.53
N ALA A 157 0.74 -11.12 14.27
CA ALA A 157 0.69 -11.03 15.73
C ALA A 157 1.71 -10.00 16.27
N LEU A 158 1.76 -8.82 15.63
CA LEU A 158 2.61 -7.72 16.06
C LEU A 158 1.90 -6.91 17.15
N ALA A 159 2.61 -6.67 18.25
CA ALA A 159 2.06 -5.88 19.36
C ALA A 159 2.30 -4.37 19.16
N GLY A 160 1.43 -3.54 19.72
CA GLY A 160 1.56 -2.09 19.70
C GLY A 160 0.66 -1.40 18.68
N ASP A 161 0.96 -0.13 18.42
CA ASP A 161 0.24 0.65 17.41
C ASP A 161 0.62 0.14 16.00
N PRO A 162 -0.34 -0.26 15.16
CA PRO A 162 -0.08 -0.83 13.84
C PRO A 162 0.81 0.05 12.96
N TYR A 163 0.57 1.35 12.98
CA TYR A 163 1.27 2.31 12.14
C TYR A 163 2.71 2.57 12.61
N LEU A 164 2.95 2.50 13.91
CA LEU A 164 4.30 2.67 14.48
C LEU A 164 5.11 1.39 14.38
N THR A 165 4.50 0.26 14.73
CA THR A 165 5.20 -1.04 14.72
C THR A 165 5.69 -1.43 13.33
N LEU A 166 4.89 -1.18 12.29
CA LEU A 166 5.33 -1.47 10.92
C LEU A 166 6.48 -0.59 10.45
N LEU A 167 6.64 0.62 10.98
CA LEU A 167 7.79 1.48 10.64
C LEU A 167 9.13 0.94 11.13
N GLU A 168 9.14 0.01 12.09
CA GLU A 168 10.35 -0.62 12.58
C GLU A 168 10.82 -1.79 11.69
N VAL A 169 9.89 -2.46 11.00
CA VAL A 169 10.16 -3.66 10.20
C VAL A 169 11.22 -3.46 9.10
N PRO A 170 11.31 -2.33 8.40
CA PRO A 170 12.37 -2.10 7.43
C PRO A 170 13.79 -2.22 8.00
N ASP A 171 13.96 -1.94 9.29
CA ASP A 171 15.24 -1.95 9.98
C ASP A 171 15.53 -3.31 10.67
N TRP A 172 14.60 -4.26 10.64
CA TRP A 172 14.78 -5.60 11.18
C TRP A 172 15.74 -6.42 10.33
N SER A 173 16.50 -7.30 10.96
CA SER A 173 17.27 -8.35 10.26
C SER A 173 16.32 -9.37 9.63
N ASP A 174 16.80 -10.10 8.62
CA ASP A 174 16.02 -11.16 7.98
C ASP A 174 15.63 -12.28 8.97
N ASN A 175 16.46 -12.53 9.99
CA ASN A 175 16.14 -13.47 11.05
C ASN A 175 14.95 -12.98 11.90
N GLN A 176 14.90 -11.69 12.24
CA GLN A 176 13.76 -11.13 13.00
C GLN A 176 12.45 -11.22 12.19
N VAL A 177 12.50 -10.94 10.89
CA VAL A 177 11.35 -11.09 10.00
C VAL A 177 10.90 -12.56 9.94
N THR A 178 11.82 -13.48 9.71
CA THR A 178 11.55 -14.93 9.62
C THR A 178 10.97 -15.48 10.93
N ASP A 179 11.54 -15.09 12.07
CA ASP A 179 11.07 -15.54 13.40
C ASP A 179 9.68 -14.98 13.72
N THR A 180 9.40 -13.75 13.29
CA THR A 180 8.07 -13.14 13.43
C THR A 180 7.04 -13.92 12.64
N VAL A 181 7.31 -14.24 11.38
CA VAL A 181 6.42 -15.05 10.53
C VAL A 181 6.20 -16.45 11.12
N ARG A 182 7.27 -17.09 11.62
CA ARG A 182 7.18 -18.42 12.25
C ARG A 182 6.30 -18.39 13.51
N ARG A 183 6.49 -17.37 14.37
CA ARG A 183 5.69 -17.18 15.58
C ARG A 183 4.22 -16.96 15.25
N ALA A 184 3.92 -16.10 14.27
CA ALA A 184 2.54 -15.83 13.85
C ALA A 184 1.83 -17.09 13.34
N ARG A 185 2.51 -17.91 12.52
CA ARG A 185 1.97 -19.21 12.07
C ARG A 185 1.66 -20.15 13.23
N ARG A 186 2.54 -20.21 14.22
CA ARG A 186 2.33 -21.05 15.42
C ARG A 186 1.13 -20.60 16.22
N VAL A 187 1.01 -19.31 16.53
CA VAL A 187 -0.14 -18.75 17.27
C VAL A 187 -1.45 -19.09 16.58
N ARG A 188 -1.51 -18.95 15.24
CA ARG A 188 -2.72 -19.27 14.47
C ARG A 188 -3.04 -20.75 14.42
N SER A 189 -2.04 -21.65 14.42
CA SER A 189 -2.26 -23.10 14.45
C SER A 189 -2.71 -23.60 15.84
N GLU A 190 -2.36 -22.89 16.89
CA GLU A 190 -2.72 -23.23 18.29
C GLU A 190 -4.06 -22.61 18.74
N CYS A 191 -4.65 -21.69 17.94
CA CYS A 191 -5.93 -21.05 18.23
C CYS A 191 -7.03 -21.60 17.29
N PRO A 192 -7.85 -22.60 17.74
CA PRO A 192 -8.93 -23.19 16.91
C PRO A 192 -10.03 -22.17 16.54
N PHE A 193 -10.09 -21.05 17.26
CA PHE A 193 -11.13 -20.01 17.09
C PHE A 193 -10.81 -18.97 16.01
N CYS A 194 -9.53 -18.87 15.58
CA CYS A 194 -9.12 -17.90 14.56
C CYS A 194 -9.35 -18.40 13.10
N LEU A 195 -9.83 -19.64 12.94
CA LEU A 195 -9.97 -20.29 11.62
C LEU A 195 -11.41 -20.34 11.09
N THR A 196 -12.41 -19.93 11.86
CA THR A 196 -13.81 -20.02 11.43
C THR A 196 -14.57 -18.71 11.64
N VAL A 197 -14.39 -17.76 10.74
CA VAL A 197 -15.53 -16.94 10.32
C VAL A 197 -15.98 -17.54 8.98
N ASP A 198 -16.72 -18.63 9.07
CA ASP A 198 -17.42 -19.19 7.92
C ASP A 198 -18.39 -18.13 7.38
N ALA A 199 -18.38 -17.98 6.05
CA ALA A 199 -19.22 -17.06 5.30
C ALA A 199 -20.72 -17.42 5.29
N ASP A 200 -21.19 -18.25 6.24
CA ASP A 200 -22.55 -18.74 6.35
C ASP A 200 -23.09 -18.65 7.79
N SER A 201 -23.07 -17.49 8.39
CA SER A 201 -23.91 -17.25 9.58
C SER A 201 -24.86 -16.09 9.32
N ASP A 202 -26.09 -16.43 8.95
CA ASP A 202 -27.27 -15.59 9.06
C ASP A 202 -27.37 -15.03 10.48
N VAL A 203 -26.99 -13.76 10.65
CA VAL A 203 -27.24 -13.03 11.90
C VAL A 203 -28.68 -12.57 11.90
N THR A 204 -29.56 -13.37 12.48
CA THR A 204 -30.90 -12.94 12.85
C THR A 204 -30.75 -12.02 14.07
N VAL A 205 -30.94 -10.71 13.84
CA VAL A 205 -31.00 -9.71 14.92
C VAL A 205 -32.38 -9.81 15.57
N TYR A 206 -32.41 -10.07 16.87
CA TYR A 206 -33.56 -9.80 17.77
C TYR A 206 -33.34 -8.48 18.48
#